data_8daaed61581d47a0ab8860d3e611ed0d
#
_entry.id   8daaed61581d47a0ab8860d3e611ed0d
#
_cell.length_a   1.000
_cell.length_b   1.000
_cell.length_c   1.000
_cell.angle_alpha   90.00
_cell.angle_beta   90.00
_cell.angle_gamma   90.00
#
_symmetry.space_group_name_H-M   'P 1'
#
loop_
_entity.id
_entity.type
_entity.pdbx_description
1 polymer ?
#
loop_
_entity_poly.entity_id
_entity_poly.type
_entity_poly.pdbx_seq_one_letter_code
_entity_poly.pdbx_strand_id
1 'polypeptide(L)'
;MIRVTTNRMRLRCWKPIVKYNIRQHLTAKQLKQRNTIFKANLCVYDAAYARYSWATPAQIIKAMRLGYLNPNDRHNASPIQLRLLNFALQNKGKARFYYSGYMHSTAGREEIMIDTFIMVPFKKYRDAMISRFTAFCQTCDDLTIADGYISAWWD
;
A
#
# COMPACT_ATOMS: atom_id res chain seq x y z
N MET A 1 -32.07 -20.22 15.58
CA MET A 1 -31.94 -18.78 15.23
C MET A 1 -30.58 -18.31 15.73
N ILE A 2 -29.56 -18.29 14.84
CA ILE A 2 -28.18 -17.93 15.17
C ILE A 2 -28.03 -16.43 14.93
N ARG A 3 -27.87 -15.66 16.00
CA ARG A 3 -27.54 -14.21 15.89
C ARG A 3 -26.09 -14.07 15.44
N VAL A 4 -25.89 -13.69 14.19
CA VAL A 4 -24.59 -13.21 13.70
C VAL A 4 -24.39 -11.80 14.22
N THR A 5 -23.63 -11.66 15.31
CA THR A 5 -23.13 -10.37 15.79
C THR A 5 -22.05 -9.89 14.82
N THR A 6 -22.43 -9.04 13.89
CA THR A 6 -21.48 -8.27 13.07
C THR A 6 -20.73 -7.33 13.99
N ASN A 7 -19.53 -7.74 14.40
CA ASN A 7 -18.59 -6.89 15.09
C ASN A 7 -18.10 -5.80 14.12
N ARG A 8 -18.87 -4.72 14.00
CA ARG A 8 -18.43 -3.47 13.37
C ARG A 8 -17.29 -2.92 14.21
N MET A 9 -16.04 -3.37 13.94
CA MET A 9 -14.88 -2.61 14.37
C MET A 9 -15.01 -1.20 13.78
N ARG A 10 -15.46 -0.28 14.61
CA ARG A 10 -15.44 1.15 14.28
C ARG A 10 -13.97 1.50 14.05
N LEU A 11 -13.61 1.72 12.80
CA LEU A 11 -12.36 2.36 12.40
C LEU A 11 -12.40 3.81 12.88
N ARG A 12 -12.23 4.03 14.20
CA ARG A 12 -12.34 5.34 14.88
C ARG A 12 -11.26 6.35 14.46
N CYS A 13 -10.39 6.02 13.49
CA CYS A 13 -9.32 6.90 13.02
C CYS A 13 -9.38 7.26 11.55
N TRP A 14 -10.39 6.84 10.82
CA TRP A 14 -10.55 7.22 9.43
C TRP A 14 -11.56 8.36 9.30
N LYS A 15 -11.09 9.60 9.43
CA LYS A 15 -11.78 10.70 8.77
C LYS A 15 -11.68 10.40 7.27
N PRO A 16 -12.81 10.37 6.52
CA PRO A 16 -12.74 10.22 5.08
C PRO A 16 -11.79 11.29 4.56
N ILE A 17 -10.83 10.89 3.73
CA ILE A 17 -9.93 11.84 3.10
C ILE A 17 -10.76 12.52 2.02
N VAL A 18 -11.42 13.61 2.41
CA VAL A 18 -12.38 14.34 1.60
C VAL A 18 -11.66 15.42 0.83
N LYS A 19 -11.18 15.20 -0.30
CA LYS A 19 -10.48 16.06 -1.27
C LYS A 19 -8.98 15.94 -1.24
N TYR A 20 -8.49 15.12 -2.16
CA TYR A 20 -7.11 15.16 -2.61
C TYR A 20 -6.91 16.35 -3.54
N ASN A 21 -6.22 17.36 -3.07
CA ASN A 21 -5.43 18.20 -3.97
C ASN A 21 -4.16 17.39 -4.27
N ILE A 22 -4.16 16.64 -5.37
CA ILE A 22 -2.93 16.09 -5.92
C ILE A 22 -2.04 17.28 -6.16
N ARG A 23 -0.94 17.36 -5.41
CA ARG A 23 0.01 18.46 -5.54
C ARG A 23 0.75 18.24 -6.85
N GLN A 24 0.45 19.04 -7.83
CA GLN A 24 1.07 18.93 -9.16
C GLN A 24 2.58 19.22 -9.15
N HIS A 25 3.04 20.02 -8.18
CA HIS A 25 4.45 20.32 -8.00
C HIS A 25 4.81 20.26 -6.52
N LEU A 26 5.84 19.49 -6.18
CA LEU A 26 6.38 19.45 -4.83
C LEU A 26 7.53 20.45 -4.71
N THR A 27 7.48 21.28 -3.67
CA THR A 27 8.63 22.09 -3.28
C THR A 27 9.78 21.18 -2.79
N ALA A 28 11.01 21.67 -2.78
CA ALA A 28 12.17 20.93 -2.25
C ALA A 28 11.93 20.43 -0.81
N LYS A 29 11.24 21.22 0.03
CA LYS A 29 10.86 20.82 1.38
C LYS A 29 9.88 19.64 1.39
N GLN A 30 8.92 19.64 0.48
CA GLN A 30 7.91 18.56 0.36
C GLN A 30 8.53 17.29 -0.21
N LEU A 31 9.45 17.39 -1.20
CA LEU A 31 10.22 16.26 -1.71
C LEU A 31 11.04 15.61 -0.59
N LYS A 32 11.73 16.42 0.22
CA LYS A 32 12.48 15.93 1.38
C LYS A 32 11.56 15.24 2.40
N GLN A 33 10.39 15.81 2.69
CA GLN A 33 9.40 15.22 3.59
C GLN A 33 8.88 13.88 3.05
N ARG A 34 8.51 13.81 1.76
CA ARG A 34 8.08 12.59 1.08
C ARG A 34 9.15 11.50 1.19
N ASN A 35 10.38 11.82 0.82
CA ASN A 35 11.49 10.87 0.85
C ASN A 35 11.79 10.39 2.27
N THR A 36 11.62 11.24 3.29
CA THR A 36 11.79 10.85 4.69
C THR A 36 10.79 9.80 5.15
N ILE A 37 9.56 9.76 4.58
CA ILE A 37 8.57 8.73 4.93
C ILE A 37 9.09 7.32 4.57
N PHE A 38 9.80 7.20 3.44
CA PHE A 38 10.28 5.92 2.91
C PHE A 38 11.79 5.71 3.09
N LYS A 39 12.46 6.57 3.86
CA LYS A 39 13.94 6.70 3.93
C LYS A 39 14.69 5.37 4.06
N ALA A 40 14.20 4.45 4.88
CA ALA A 40 14.92 3.20 5.17
C ALA A 40 14.99 2.26 3.94
N ASN A 41 14.09 2.42 2.98
CA ASN A 41 13.90 1.49 1.87
C ASN A 41 13.78 2.22 0.52
N LEU A 42 14.27 3.45 0.45
CA LEU A 42 14.21 4.27 -0.75
C LEU A 42 15.50 4.13 -1.56
N CYS A 43 15.35 3.78 -2.83
CA CYS A 43 16.42 3.83 -3.84
C CYS A 43 16.08 4.91 -4.86
N VAL A 44 16.89 5.94 -4.93
CA VAL A 44 16.74 7.06 -5.88
C VAL A 44 17.63 6.76 -7.09
N TYR A 45 17.02 6.70 -8.28
CA TYR A 45 17.72 6.47 -9.54
C TYR A 45 18.13 7.78 -10.21
N ASP A 46 17.22 8.76 -10.24
CA ASP A 46 17.45 10.10 -10.75
C ASP A 46 16.51 11.12 -10.10
N ALA A 47 16.48 12.35 -10.60
CA ALA A 47 15.61 13.41 -10.09
C ALA A 47 14.12 13.14 -10.29
N ALA A 48 13.76 12.30 -11.27
CA ALA A 48 12.37 12.03 -11.66
C ALA A 48 11.86 10.67 -11.19
N TYR A 49 12.74 9.74 -10.83
CA TYR A 49 12.36 8.36 -10.52
C TYR A 49 13.07 7.80 -9.28
N ALA A 50 12.27 7.23 -8.39
CA ALA A 50 12.75 6.49 -7.24
C ALA A 50 11.86 5.27 -6.98
N ARG A 51 12.42 4.21 -6.40
CA ARG A 51 11.66 3.07 -5.90
C ARG A 51 11.74 2.99 -4.39
N TYR A 52 10.65 2.54 -3.78
CA TYR A 52 10.62 2.14 -2.38
C TYR A 52 10.22 0.69 -2.24
N SER A 53 10.69 0.02 -1.21
CA SER A 53 10.38 -1.38 -0.95
C SER A 53 10.07 -1.60 0.53
N TRP A 54 9.24 -2.62 0.81
CA TRP A 54 8.89 -3.03 2.17
C TRP A 54 8.32 -1.89 3.05
N ALA A 55 7.62 -0.94 2.45
CA ALA A 55 6.95 0.12 3.19
C ALA A 55 5.82 -0.47 4.06
N THR A 56 5.73 -0.01 5.29
CA THR A 56 4.70 -0.45 6.24
C THR A 56 3.36 0.23 6.00
N PRO A 57 2.23 -0.34 6.46
CA PRO A 57 0.94 0.34 6.44
C PRO A 57 0.96 1.74 7.06
N ALA A 58 1.74 1.94 8.12
CA ALA A 58 1.88 3.25 8.77
C ALA A 58 2.54 4.30 7.84
N GLN A 59 3.54 3.91 7.06
CA GLN A 59 4.17 4.79 6.08
C GLN A 59 3.20 5.14 4.94
N ILE A 60 2.44 4.16 4.44
CA ILE A 60 1.41 4.38 3.42
C ILE A 60 0.31 5.33 3.94
N ILE A 61 -0.19 5.12 5.15
CA ILE A 61 -1.17 6.01 5.79
C ILE A 61 -0.61 7.44 5.89
N LYS A 62 0.65 7.58 6.31
CA LYS A 62 1.30 8.89 6.42
C LYS A 62 1.42 9.57 5.05
N ALA A 63 1.82 8.84 4.01
CA ALA A 63 1.90 9.36 2.65
C ALA A 63 0.53 9.81 2.12
N MET A 64 -0.52 9.01 2.37
CA MET A 64 -1.90 9.37 2.01
C MET A 64 -2.37 10.63 2.76
N ARG A 65 -2.17 10.71 4.08
CA ARG A 65 -2.59 11.87 4.89
C ARG A 65 -1.90 13.18 4.50
N LEU A 66 -0.67 13.11 4.05
CA LEU A 66 0.10 14.27 3.59
C LEU A 66 -0.15 14.61 2.12
N GLY A 67 -0.99 13.83 1.41
CA GLY A 67 -1.35 14.08 0.03
C GLY A 67 -0.27 13.67 -0.99
N TYR A 68 0.68 12.84 -0.59
CA TYR A 68 1.71 12.32 -1.50
C TYR A 68 1.28 11.05 -2.24
N LEU A 69 0.35 10.30 -1.70
CA LEU A 69 -0.16 9.06 -2.28
C LEU A 69 -1.69 9.15 -2.39
N ASN A 70 -2.22 9.01 -3.59
CA ASN A 70 -3.65 9.07 -3.84
C ASN A 70 -4.31 7.71 -3.54
N PRO A 71 -5.21 7.61 -2.55
CA PRO A 71 -5.85 6.35 -2.20
C PRO A 71 -6.73 5.77 -3.30
N ASN A 72 -7.22 6.60 -4.23
CA ASN A 72 -8.11 6.19 -5.30
C ASN A 72 -7.37 5.77 -6.57
N ASP A 73 -6.05 6.01 -6.66
CA ASP A 73 -5.25 5.54 -7.77
C ASP A 73 -4.95 4.06 -7.66
N ARG A 74 -4.59 3.48 -8.77
CA ARG A 74 -4.12 2.10 -8.90
C ARG A 74 -3.05 2.01 -9.97
N HIS A 75 -2.16 1.04 -9.82
CA HIS A 75 -1.20 0.67 -10.86
C HIS A 75 -1.82 -0.43 -11.72
N ASN A 76 -2.01 -0.15 -13.00
CA ASN A 76 -2.58 -1.10 -13.98
C ASN A 76 -3.85 -1.81 -13.47
N ALA A 77 -3.85 -3.13 -13.45
CA ALA A 77 -4.97 -3.95 -12.98
C ALA A 77 -5.02 -4.16 -11.46
N SER A 78 -4.14 -3.51 -10.67
CA SER A 78 -4.14 -3.64 -9.22
C SER A 78 -5.45 -3.12 -8.59
N PRO A 79 -5.81 -3.58 -7.39
CA PRO A 79 -6.80 -2.88 -6.58
C PRO A 79 -6.37 -1.44 -6.33
N ILE A 80 -7.32 -0.51 -6.17
CA ILE A 80 -6.97 0.86 -5.75
C ILE A 80 -6.18 0.83 -4.44
N GLN A 81 -5.26 1.78 -4.26
CA GLN A 81 -4.31 1.81 -3.15
C GLN A 81 -4.99 1.75 -1.78
N LEU A 82 -6.15 2.37 -1.64
CA LEU A 82 -6.96 2.28 -0.43
C LEU A 82 -7.45 0.85 -0.13
N ARG A 83 -7.79 0.07 -1.15
CA ARG A 83 -8.23 -1.33 -0.95
C ARG A 83 -7.08 -2.22 -0.49
N LEU A 84 -5.88 -2.02 -1.05
CA LEU A 84 -4.67 -2.72 -0.57
C LEU A 84 -4.41 -2.42 0.92
N LEU A 85 -4.51 -1.15 1.31
CA LEU A 85 -4.35 -0.75 2.71
C LEU A 85 -5.44 -1.33 3.62
N ASN A 86 -6.70 -1.28 3.19
CA ASN A 86 -7.82 -1.81 3.98
C ASN A 86 -7.71 -3.33 4.19
N PHE A 87 -7.27 -4.08 3.17
CA PHE A 87 -7.01 -5.51 3.31
C PHE A 87 -5.97 -5.78 4.40
N ALA A 88 -4.87 -5.03 4.40
CA ALA A 88 -3.82 -5.15 5.42
C ALA A 88 -4.34 -4.83 6.83
N LEU A 89 -5.08 -3.73 6.98
CA LEU A 89 -5.63 -3.32 8.28
C LEU A 89 -6.64 -4.31 8.85
N GLN A 90 -7.49 -4.90 8.00
CA GLN A 90 -8.46 -5.93 8.39
C GLN A 90 -7.80 -7.24 8.84
N ASN A 91 -6.59 -7.51 8.36
CA ASN A 91 -5.87 -8.77 8.62
C ASN A 91 -4.61 -8.59 9.48
N LYS A 92 -4.38 -7.43 10.09
CA LYS A 92 -3.18 -7.10 10.89
C LYS A 92 -2.89 -8.06 12.05
N GLY A 93 -3.91 -8.75 12.57
CA GLY A 93 -3.77 -9.75 13.62
C GLY A 93 -3.41 -11.16 13.11
N LYS A 94 -3.31 -11.35 11.77
CA LYS A 94 -3.07 -12.64 11.12
C LYS A 94 -1.81 -12.66 10.25
N ALA A 95 -1.36 -11.47 9.83
CA ALA A 95 -0.18 -11.30 9.01
C ALA A 95 0.40 -9.90 9.18
N ARG A 96 1.67 -9.72 8.77
CA ARG A 96 2.27 -8.41 8.51
C ARG A 96 2.16 -8.12 7.03
N PHE A 97 2.00 -6.84 6.70
CA PHE A 97 1.87 -6.39 5.32
C PHE A 97 2.88 -5.33 4.99
N TYR A 98 3.33 -5.34 3.75
CA TYR A 98 4.28 -4.38 3.21
C TYR A 98 3.91 -4.03 1.77
N TYR A 99 4.44 -2.90 1.32
CA TYR A 99 4.19 -2.36 0.00
C TYR A 99 5.50 -1.98 -0.65
N SER A 100 5.63 -2.28 -1.92
CA SER A 100 6.70 -1.74 -2.75
C SER A 100 6.11 -1.02 -3.94
N GLY A 101 6.88 -0.13 -4.55
CA GLY A 101 6.42 0.62 -5.69
C GLY A 101 7.41 1.71 -6.07
N TYR A 102 6.91 2.70 -6.76
CA TYR A 102 7.75 3.75 -7.31
C TYR A 102 7.17 5.16 -7.06
N MET A 103 8.03 6.12 -7.19
CA MET A 103 7.75 7.55 -7.21
C MET A 103 8.24 8.09 -8.53
N HIS A 104 7.36 8.73 -9.27
CA HIS A 104 7.68 9.27 -10.57
C HIS A 104 7.25 10.73 -10.66
N SER A 105 8.18 11.59 -11.09
CA SER A 105 7.94 13.01 -11.37
C SER A 105 7.92 13.21 -12.88
N THR A 106 6.74 13.35 -13.44
CA THR A 106 6.58 13.83 -14.84
C THR A 106 6.22 15.30 -14.86
N ALA A 107 6.34 15.97 -16.01
CA ALA A 107 6.08 17.39 -16.18
C ALA A 107 4.76 17.83 -15.51
N GLY A 108 4.84 18.27 -14.25
CA GLY A 108 3.72 18.77 -13.47
C GLY A 108 2.94 17.74 -12.65
N ARG A 109 3.37 16.49 -12.59
CA ARG A 109 2.67 15.46 -11.80
C ARG A 109 3.63 14.61 -10.99
N GLU A 110 3.42 14.57 -9.70
CA GLU A 110 4.11 13.68 -8.77
C GLU A 110 3.22 12.47 -8.50
N GLU A 111 3.71 11.28 -8.80
CA GLU A 111 3.00 10.03 -8.56
C GLU A 111 3.76 9.15 -7.56
N ILE A 112 3.03 8.60 -6.60
CA ILE A 112 3.49 7.47 -5.80
C ILE A 112 2.54 6.32 -6.06
N MET A 113 3.06 5.21 -6.57
CA MET A 113 2.29 4.03 -6.92
C MET A 113 2.76 2.82 -6.14
N ILE A 114 1.82 1.97 -5.78
CA ILE A 114 2.06 0.63 -5.24
C ILE A 114 1.93 -0.34 -6.41
N ASP A 115 3.02 -0.98 -6.79
CA ASP A 115 3.04 -2.03 -7.82
C ASP A 115 3.17 -3.45 -7.21
N THR A 116 3.56 -3.52 -5.94
CA THR A 116 3.76 -4.80 -5.25
C THR A 116 3.14 -4.78 -3.87
N PHE A 117 2.34 -5.78 -3.57
CA PHE A 117 1.74 -6.00 -2.25
C PHE A 117 2.31 -7.28 -1.64
N ILE A 118 2.83 -7.20 -0.42
CA ILE A 118 3.57 -8.27 0.24
C ILE A 118 2.88 -8.62 1.56
N MET A 119 2.73 -9.91 1.83
CA MET A 119 2.18 -10.43 3.07
C MET A 119 3.14 -11.44 3.71
N VAL A 120 3.38 -11.27 4.99
CA VAL A 120 4.11 -12.23 5.85
C VAL A 120 3.12 -12.82 6.84
N PRO A 121 2.51 -13.99 6.55
CA PRO A 121 1.49 -14.59 7.41
C PRO A 121 2.10 -15.09 8.72
N PHE A 122 1.38 -14.96 9.82
CA PHE A 122 1.76 -15.66 11.06
C PHE A 122 1.51 -17.15 10.88
N LYS A 123 2.42 -17.98 11.40
CA LYS A 123 2.40 -19.45 11.24
C LYS A 123 1.02 -20.07 11.45
N LYS A 124 0.32 -19.64 12.51
CA LYS A 124 -1.03 -20.14 12.87
C LYS A 124 -2.09 -19.89 11.78
N TYR A 125 -1.92 -18.84 10.97
CA TYR A 125 -2.92 -18.41 9.99
C TYR A 125 -2.46 -18.58 8.55
N ARG A 126 -1.29 -19.25 8.33
CA ARG A 126 -0.60 -19.28 7.04
C ARG A 126 -1.54 -19.70 5.89
N ASP A 127 -2.11 -20.88 5.95
CA ASP A 127 -2.90 -21.44 4.83
C ASP A 127 -4.15 -20.62 4.53
N ALA A 128 -4.88 -20.21 5.58
CA ALA A 128 -6.06 -19.36 5.44
C ALA A 128 -5.71 -17.98 4.84
N MET A 129 -4.57 -17.43 5.24
CA MET A 129 -4.12 -16.13 4.71
C MET A 129 -3.59 -16.23 3.29
N ILE A 130 -2.92 -17.32 2.91
CA ILE A 130 -2.52 -17.59 1.53
C ILE A 130 -3.75 -17.59 0.62
N SER A 131 -4.76 -18.40 0.93
CA SER A 131 -5.99 -18.48 0.14
C SER A 131 -6.69 -17.12 0.02
N ARG A 132 -6.77 -16.39 1.13
CA ARG A 132 -7.42 -15.08 1.17
C ARG A 132 -6.66 -14.02 0.37
N PHE A 133 -5.34 -14.01 0.48
CA PHE A 133 -4.48 -13.08 -0.26
C PHE A 133 -4.51 -13.35 -1.76
N THR A 134 -4.41 -14.62 -2.16
CA THR A 134 -4.49 -15.04 -3.57
C THR A 134 -5.82 -14.62 -4.19
N ALA A 135 -6.95 -14.86 -3.50
CA ALA A 135 -8.26 -14.44 -3.97
C ALA A 135 -8.39 -12.91 -4.09
N PHE A 136 -7.76 -12.16 -3.17
CA PHE A 136 -7.77 -10.70 -3.22
C PHE A 136 -6.89 -10.15 -4.35
N CYS A 137 -5.76 -10.79 -4.64
CA CYS A 137 -4.79 -10.36 -5.65
C CYS A 137 -4.97 -11.08 -7.01
N GLN A 138 -6.15 -11.60 -7.31
CA GLN A 138 -6.42 -12.41 -8.52
C GLN A 138 -6.11 -11.73 -9.86
N THR A 139 -5.93 -10.41 -9.88
CA THR A 139 -5.59 -9.62 -11.08
C THR A 139 -4.10 -9.31 -11.18
N CYS A 140 -3.26 -9.87 -10.30
CA CYS A 140 -1.81 -9.64 -10.39
C CYS A 140 -1.20 -10.39 -11.59
N ASP A 141 -0.14 -9.81 -12.14
CA ASP A 141 0.61 -10.40 -13.25
C ASP A 141 1.55 -11.50 -12.75
N ASP A 142 2.08 -11.35 -11.54
CA ASP A 142 2.87 -12.38 -10.86
C ASP A 142 2.47 -12.54 -9.39
N LEU A 143 2.31 -13.79 -8.97
CA LEU A 143 2.05 -14.18 -7.59
C LEU A 143 3.15 -15.13 -7.10
N THR A 144 4.05 -14.62 -6.28
CA THR A 144 5.13 -15.40 -5.68
C THR A 144 4.72 -15.90 -4.30
N ILE A 145 4.81 -17.22 -4.07
CA ILE A 145 4.64 -17.86 -2.75
C ILE A 145 5.97 -18.42 -2.30
N ALA A 146 6.59 -17.81 -1.31
CA ALA A 146 7.86 -18.22 -0.73
C ALA A 146 7.66 -18.71 0.72
N ASP A 147 8.71 -19.28 1.33
CA ASP A 147 8.62 -19.82 2.69
C ASP A 147 8.23 -18.77 3.74
N GLY A 148 8.71 -17.56 3.60
CA GLY A 148 8.52 -16.49 4.57
C GLY A 148 7.46 -15.45 4.20
N TYR A 149 7.08 -15.36 2.93
CA TYR A 149 6.16 -14.32 2.46
C TYR A 149 5.43 -14.70 1.18
N ILE A 150 4.42 -13.94 0.86
CA ILE A 150 3.70 -13.97 -0.42
C ILE A 150 3.70 -12.57 -0.98
N SER A 151 3.94 -12.43 -2.27
CA SER A 151 3.85 -11.14 -2.95
C SER A 151 3.02 -11.23 -4.23
N ALA A 152 2.25 -10.20 -4.49
CA ALA A 152 1.54 -9.97 -5.72
C ALA A 152 2.13 -8.73 -6.40
N TRP A 153 2.48 -8.85 -7.65
CA TRP A 153 3.04 -7.79 -8.47
C TRP A 153 2.17 -7.51 -9.69
N TRP A 154 2.04 -6.25 -10.04
CA TRP A 154 1.34 -5.76 -11.23
C TRP A 154 2.31 -4.96 -12.09
N ASP A 155 2.42 -5.35 -13.38
CA ASP A 155 3.25 -4.66 -14.37
C ASP A 155 2.52 -3.47 -15.02
#